data_066214c144b0a2c376e443d3b3a121c1
#
_entry.id   066214c144b0a2c376e443d3b3a121c1
#
_cell.length_a   1.000
_cell.length_b   1.000
_cell.length_c   1.000
_cell.angle_alpha   90.00
_cell.angle_beta   90.00
_cell.angle_gamma   90.00
#
_symmetry.space_group_name_H-M   'P 1'
#
loop_
_entity.id
_entity.type
_entity.pdbx_description
1 polymer ?
#
loop_
_entity_poly.entity_id
_entity_poly.type
_entity_poly.pdbx_seq_one_letter_code
_entity_poly.pdbx_strand_id
1 'polypeptide(L)'
;IDANADCVIDGLTSEIINEIPSEIKKTDEYKSFVQDVRFLQEQKNVSKAELRGFIGSIKDNLRSKSEPNFRRLLQTMLAKEFSTVNERIYAIKTNKKWQWLGKLYPAVFTRDKQIIFMSMDKFLTRNATIVESSYMFYNTDIIDNASIFIDEFDATKYTLEYDKLPV
;
A
#
# COMPACT_ATOMS: atom_id res chain seq x y z
N ILE A 1 9.67 -4.22 -3.36
CA ILE A 1 9.71 -2.78 -3.03
C ILE A 1 8.35 -2.44 -2.46
N ASP A 2 8.30 -2.18 -1.15
CA ASP A 2 7.05 -1.81 -0.49
C ASP A 2 6.70 -0.34 -0.76
N ALA A 3 6.09 -0.11 -1.92
CA ALA A 3 5.55 1.19 -2.29
C ALA A 3 4.57 1.75 -1.24
N ASN A 4 3.93 0.87 -0.46
CA ASN A 4 3.01 1.27 0.60
C ASN A 4 3.70 2.02 1.75
N ALA A 5 4.88 1.56 2.22
CA ALA A 5 5.55 2.21 3.34
C ALA A 5 6.02 3.63 2.99
N ASP A 6 6.55 3.84 1.79
CA ASP A 6 6.97 5.17 1.36
C ASP A 6 5.76 6.10 1.13
N CYS A 7 4.66 5.59 0.55
CA CYS A 7 3.42 6.34 0.40
C CYS A 7 2.83 6.80 1.74
N VAL A 8 2.83 5.94 2.77
CA VAL A 8 2.24 6.31 4.07
C VAL A 8 3.08 7.32 4.84
N ILE A 9 4.42 7.34 4.64
CA ILE A 9 5.28 8.35 5.26
C ILE A 9 4.90 9.76 4.78
N ASP A 10 4.63 9.92 3.48
CA ASP A 10 4.23 11.20 2.91
C ASP A 10 2.73 11.47 3.05
N GLY A 11 1.93 10.41 3.00
CA GLY A 11 0.47 10.47 3.01
C GLY A 11 -0.15 10.72 4.38
N LEU A 12 0.49 10.33 5.49
CA LEU A 12 -0.08 10.49 6.82
C LEU A 12 0.04 11.93 7.33
N THR A 13 -0.88 12.78 6.86
CA THR A 13 -0.97 14.18 7.29
C THR A 13 -1.78 14.34 8.58
N SER A 14 -1.66 15.51 9.24
CA SER A 14 -2.49 15.84 10.41
C SER A 14 -3.99 15.83 10.08
N GLU A 15 -4.37 16.21 8.86
CA GLU A 15 -5.75 16.14 8.38
C GLU A 15 -6.26 14.70 8.36
N ILE A 16 -5.51 13.78 7.75
CA ILE A 16 -5.87 12.35 7.72
C ILE A 16 -5.94 11.78 9.14
N ILE A 17 -4.96 12.11 10.00
CA ILE A 17 -4.98 11.68 11.40
C ILE A 17 -6.29 12.10 12.09
N ASN A 18 -6.78 13.31 11.84
CA ASN A 18 -8.03 13.78 12.44
C ASN A 18 -9.26 13.00 11.92
N GLU A 19 -9.26 12.59 10.65
CA GLU A 19 -10.34 11.81 10.04
C GLU A 19 -10.41 10.34 10.53
N ILE A 20 -9.32 9.79 11.07
CA ILE A 20 -9.28 8.40 11.58
C ILE A 20 -10.22 8.25 12.78
N PRO A 21 -11.11 7.23 12.79
CA PRO A 21 -12.01 6.96 13.89
C PRO A 21 -11.29 6.69 15.22
N SER A 22 -11.92 7.11 16.33
CA SER A 22 -11.32 6.99 17.66
C SER A 22 -11.08 5.55 18.11
N GLU A 23 -11.92 4.61 17.66
CA GLU A 23 -11.74 3.18 17.92
C GLU A 23 -10.46 2.63 17.28
N ILE A 24 -10.09 3.09 16.08
CA ILE A 24 -8.84 2.72 15.42
C ILE A 24 -7.64 3.35 16.14
N LYS A 25 -7.74 4.61 16.54
CA LYS A 25 -6.67 5.31 17.26
C LYS A 25 -6.27 4.68 18.59
N LYS A 26 -7.17 3.90 19.19
CA LYS A 26 -6.91 3.21 20.48
C LYS A 26 -6.11 1.92 20.31
N THR A 27 -6.03 1.36 19.09
CA THR A 27 -5.32 0.10 18.82
C THR A 27 -3.81 0.25 18.91
N ASP A 28 -3.13 -0.81 19.28
CA ASP A 28 -1.66 -0.79 19.41
C ASP A 28 -0.99 -0.78 18.02
N GLU A 29 -1.63 -1.38 17.01
CA GLU A 29 -1.20 -1.35 15.62
C GLU A 29 -1.17 0.09 15.08
N TYR A 30 -2.22 0.88 15.35
CA TYR A 30 -2.25 2.30 14.98
C TYR A 30 -1.17 3.10 15.69
N LYS A 31 -1.01 2.93 17.02
CA LYS A 31 -0.01 3.67 17.81
C LYS A 31 1.41 3.40 17.30
N SER A 32 1.75 2.11 17.10
CA SER A 32 3.06 1.71 16.58
C SER A 32 3.31 2.30 15.18
N PHE A 33 2.32 2.18 14.29
CA PHE A 33 2.37 2.73 12.93
C PHE A 33 2.60 4.24 12.92
N VAL A 34 1.80 5.00 13.67
CA VAL A 34 1.91 6.47 13.71
C VAL A 34 3.22 6.92 14.34
N GLN A 35 3.70 6.21 15.36
CA GLN A 35 5.00 6.51 15.99
C GLN A 35 6.14 6.41 14.97
N ASP A 36 6.22 5.31 14.22
CA ASP A 36 7.26 5.11 13.21
C ASP A 36 7.17 6.17 12.09
N VAL A 37 5.95 6.43 11.59
CA VAL A 37 5.76 7.42 10.51
C VAL A 37 6.15 8.82 10.96
N ARG A 38 5.69 9.27 12.13
CA ARG A 38 6.01 10.60 12.65
C ARG A 38 7.51 10.77 12.87
N PHE A 39 8.15 9.77 13.47
CA PHE A 39 9.60 9.79 13.62
C PHE A 39 10.30 9.99 12.27
N LEU A 40 9.92 9.23 11.24
CA LEU A 40 10.52 9.35 9.91
C LEU A 40 10.24 10.70 9.23
N GLN A 41 9.04 11.26 9.44
CA GLN A 41 8.69 12.61 8.94
C GLN A 41 9.56 13.70 9.58
N GLU A 42 9.78 13.64 10.89
CA GLU A 42 10.61 14.60 11.63
C GLU A 42 12.08 14.52 11.21
N GLN A 43 12.58 13.33 10.86
CA GLN A 43 13.98 13.11 10.49
C GLN A 43 14.31 13.37 9.01
N LYS A 44 13.35 13.76 8.17
CA LYS A 44 13.59 14.00 6.72
C LYS A 44 14.72 14.98 6.42
N ASN A 45 15.00 15.92 7.35
CA ASN A 45 15.97 17.00 7.17
C ASN A 45 17.28 16.81 7.98
N VAL A 46 17.46 15.65 8.62
CA VAL A 46 18.63 15.42 9.49
C VAL A 46 19.77 14.76 8.73
N SER A 47 20.87 15.48 8.59
CA SER A 47 22.04 15.09 7.77
C SER A 47 23.14 14.31 8.53
N LYS A 48 22.95 13.87 9.76
CA LYS A 48 23.99 13.25 10.60
C LYS A 48 24.18 11.76 10.29
N ALA A 49 25.44 11.39 10.00
CA ALA A 49 25.81 10.00 9.66
C ALA A 49 25.42 8.98 10.74
N GLU A 50 25.50 9.36 12.02
CA GLU A 50 25.15 8.52 13.16
C GLU A 50 23.66 8.15 13.24
N LEU A 51 22.77 9.03 12.75
CA LEU A 51 21.33 8.78 12.70
C LEU A 51 20.90 7.90 11.53
N ARG A 52 21.73 7.74 10.48
CA ARG A 52 21.35 6.96 9.27
C ARG A 52 21.02 5.51 9.59
N GLY A 53 21.81 4.86 10.44
CA GLY A 53 21.56 3.48 10.85
C GLY A 53 20.24 3.34 11.63
N PHE A 54 19.96 4.29 12.53
CA PHE A 54 18.73 4.29 13.31
C PHE A 54 17.51 4.60 12.44
N ILE A 55 17.59 5.58 11.56
CA ILE A 55 16.53 5.86 10.55
C ILE A 55 16.28 4.63 9.68
N GLY A 56 17.34 3.94 9.25
CA GLY A 56 17.24 2.68 8.51
C GLY A 56 16.45 1.62 9.26
N SER A 57 16.77 1.39 10.54
CA SER A 57 16.07 0.40 11.36
C SER A 57 14.59 0.74 11.59
N ILE A 58 14.24 2.02 11.73
CA ILE A 58 12.83 2.43 11.84
C ILE A 58 12.09 2.25 10.50
N LYS A 59 12.74 2.58 9.37
CA LYS A 59 12.17 2.29 8.04
C LYS A 59 11.91 0.80 7.83
N ASP A 60 12.85 -0.04 8.23
CA ASP A 60 12.70 -1.50 8.13
C ASP A 60 11.59 -2.02 9.07
N ASN A 61 11.48 -1.46 10.28
CA ASN A 61 10.37 -1.77 11.18
C ASN A 61 9.02 -1.34 10.60
N LEU A 62 8.94 -0.13 10.04
CA LEU A 62 7.72 0.35 9.39
C LEU A 62 7.31 -0.59 8.25
N ARG A 63 8.25 -0.95 7.35
CA ARG A 63 7.98 -1.79 6.18
C ARG A 63 7.62 -3.24 6.51
N SER A 64 8.31 -3.82 7.50
CA SER A 64 8.18 -5.24 7.80
C SER A 64 7.15 -5.55 8.89
N LYS A 65 6.78 -4.58 9.72
CA LYS A 65 5.98 -4.84 10.91
C LYS A 65 4.84 -3.85 11.11
N SER A 66 5.11 -2.57 11.40
CA SER A 66 4.06 -1.67 11.89
C SER A 66 3.04 -1.32 10.80
N GLU A 67 3.44 -1.01 9.57
CA GLU A 67 2.52 -0.79 8.45
C GLU A 67 1.74 -2.06 8.06
N PRO A 68 2.37 -3.23 7.85
CA PRO A 68 1.64 -4.45 7.54
C PRO A 68 0.64 -4.87 8.63
N ASN A 69 0.97 -4.69 9.90
CA ASN A 69 0.06 -5.00 10.99
C ASN A 69 -1.14 -4.04 11.02
N PHE A 70 -0.89 -2.75 10.88
CA PHE A 70 -1.95 -1.75 10.80
C PHE A 70 -2.86 -1.99 9.58
N ARG A 71 -2.28 -2.25 8.41
CA ARG A 71 -3.04 -2.58 7.20
C ARG A 71 -3.89 -3.84 7.38
N ARG A 72 -3.37 -4.89 8.01
CA ARG A 72 -4.13 -6.12 8.30
C ARG A 72 -5.30 -5.86 9.25
N LEU A 73 -5.12 -5.04 10.28
CA LEU A 73 -6.21 -4.61 11.16
C LEU A 73 -7.33 -3.95 10.33
N LEU A 74 -6.98 -2.99 9.49
CA LEU A 74 -7.94 -2.27 8.64
C LEU A 74 -8.65 -3.19 7.64
N GLN A 75 -7.92 -4.12 7.01
CA GLN A 75 -8.51 -5.15 6.14
C GLN A 75 -9.53 -5.99 6.89
N THR A 76 -9.22 -6.39 8.13
CA THR A 76 -10.13 -7.17 8.98
C THR A 76 -11.37 -6.38 9.34
N MET A 77 -11.23 -5.10 9.68
CA MET A 77 -12.37 -4.22 10.01
C MET A 77 -13.26 -4.00 8.79
N LEU A 78 -12.67 -3.71 7.61
CA LEU A 78 -13.43 -3.56 6.37
C LEU A 78 -14.15 -4.86 5.99
N ALA A 79 -13.51 -6.02 6.13
CA ALA A 79 -14.10 -7.31 5.79
C ALA A 79 -15.27 -7.70 6.71
N LYS A 80 -15.29 -7.19 7.94
CA LYS A 80 -16.43 -7.39 8.86
C LYS A 80 -17.64 -6.54 8.48
N GLU A 81 -17.42 -5.33 7.94
CA GLU A 81 -18.52 -4.43 7.56
C GLU A 81 -19.00 -4.68 6.12
N PHE A 82 -18.10 -5.10 5.22
CA PHE A 82 -18.37 -5.21 3.77
C PHE A 82 -17.85 -6.54 3.23
N SER A 83 -18.76 -7.35 2.71
CA SER A 83 -18.48 -8.72 2.29
C SER A 83 -17.61 -8.80 1.04
N THR A 84 -17.86 -7.94 0.06
CA THR A 84 -17.19 -7.97 -1.24
C THR A 84 -16.13 -6.87 -1.40
N VAL A 85 -15.17 -7.08 -2.30
CA VAL A 85 -14.14 -6.08 -2.65
C VAL A 85 -14.80 -4.80 -3.19
N ASN A 86 -15.83 -4.93 -4.03
CA ASN A 86 -16.52 -3.79 -4.61
C ASN A 86 -17.25 -2.95 -3.55
N GLU A 87 -17.90 -3.58 -2.56
CA GLU A 87 -18.50 -2.88 -1.42
C GLU A 87 -17.46 -2.12 -0.60
N ARG A 88 -16.29 -2.70 -0.37
CA ARG A 88 -15.17 -2.05 0.34
C ARG A 88 -14.66 -0.83 -0.42
N ILE A 89 -14.44 -0.96 -1.74
CA ILE A 89 -14.04 0.17 -2.59
C ILE A 89 -15.11 1.26 -2.57
N TYR A 90 -16.38 0.90 -2.70
CA TYR A 90 -17.49 1.85 -2.64
C TYR A 90 -17.55 2.57 -1.29
N ALA A 91 -17.39 1.85 -0.18
CA ALA A 91 -17.34 2.44 1.15
C ALA A 91 -16.18 3.43 1.31
N ILE A 92 -14.98 3.11 0.81
CA ILE A 92 -13.83 4.02 0.84
C ILE A 92 -14.10 5.28 -0.01
N LYS A 93 -14.89 5.18 -1.09
CA LYS A 93 -15.27 6.34 -1.92
C LYS A 93 -16.32 7.24 -1.25
N THR A 94 -17.28 6.67 -0.54
CA THR A 94 -18.53 7.37 -0.16
C THR A 94 -18.78 7.50 1.33
N ASN A 95 -18.25 6.60 2.16
CA ASN A 95 -18.51 6.57 3.59
C ASN A 95 -17.46 7.41 4.33
N LYS A 96 -17.88 8.47 5.03
CA LYS A 96 -17.02 9.37 5.81
C LYS A 96 -16.09 8.64 6.79
N LYS A 97 -16.54 7.51 7.36
CA LYS A 97 -15.74 6.67 8.27
C LYS A 97 -14.50 6.11 7.59
N TRP A 98 -14.56 5.83 6.26
CA TRP A 98 -13.54 5.10 5.53
C TRP A 98 -12.82 5.92 4.43
N GLN A 99 -13.29 7.12 4.10
CA GLN A 99 -12.73 7.95 3.01
C GLN A 99 -11.24 8.27 3.19
N TRP A 100 -10.78 8.44 4.42
CA TRP A 100 -9.37 8.67 4.72
C TRP A 100 -8.45 7.53 4.25
N LEU A 101 -8.96 6.29 4.17
CA LEU A 101 -8.20 5.16 3.62
C LEU A 101 -7.81 5.37 2.17
N GLY A 102 -8.67 5.95 1.36
CA GLY A 102 -8.37 6.24 -0.04
C GLY A 102 -7.27 7.31 -0.21
N LYS A 103 -7.15 8.23 0.76
CA LYS A 103 -6.07 9.22 0.81
C LYS A 103 -4.74 8.58 1.24
N LEU A 104 -4.76 7.69 2.23
CA LEU A 104 -3.58 7.03 2.76
C LEU A 104 -3.09 5.87 1.87
N TYR A 105 -4.02 5.13 1.27
CA TYR A 105 -3.75 3.96 0.40
C TYR A 105 -4.38 4.15 -0.99
N PRO A 106 -3.89 5.08 -1.82
CA PRO A 106 -4.51 5.42 -3.10
C PRO A 106 -4.52 4.27 -4.11
N ALA A 107 -3.71 3.23 -3.90
CA ALA A 107 -3.70 2.01 -4.73
C ALA A 107 -5.07 1.28 -4.74
N VAL A 108 -5.95 1.55 -3.79
CA VAL A 108 -7.32 1.00 -3.79
C VAL A 108 -8.13 1.42 -5.03
N PHE A 109 -7.77 2.55 -5.65
CA PHE A 109 -8.43 3.09 -6.84
C PHE A 109 -7.72 2.74 -8.15
N THR A 110 -6.85 1.74 -8.16
CA THR A 110 -6.12 1.32 -9.38
C THR A 110 -7.09 0.95 -10.50
N ARG A 111 -8.21 0.30 -10.18
CA ARG A 111 -9.26 -0.08 -11.17
C ARG A 111 -9.95 1.11 -11.84
N ASP A 112 -9.89 2.30 -11.24
CA ASP A 112 -10.49 3.53 -11.80
C ASP A 112 -9.52 4.28 -12.73
N LYS A 113 -8.29 3.81 -12.89
CA LYS A 113 -7.26 4.49 -13.66
C LYS A 113 -7.28 4.05 -15.12
N GLN A 114 -7.24 5.01 -16.04
CA GLN A 114 -7.14 4.76 -17.49
C GLN A 114 -5.72 4.33 -17.91
N ILE A 115 -4.70 4.79 -17.18
CA ILE A 115 -3.29 4.48 -17.45
C ILE A 115 -2.65 4.03 -16.15
N ILE A 116 -1.94 2.91 -16.18
CA ILE A 116 -1.24 2.33 -15.04
C ILE A 116 0.20 2.05 -15.48
N PHE A 117 1.16 2.66 -14.78
CA PHE A 117 2.58 2.35 -14.94
C PHE A 117 3.01 1.41 -13.81
N MET A 118 3.65 0.31 -14.16
CA MET A 118 4.16 -0.64 -13.18
C MET A 118 5.40 -1.37 -13.69
N SER A 119 6.24 -1.88 -12.78
CA SER A 119 7.33 -2.77 -13.16
C SER A 119 6.80 -4.16 -13.53
N MET A 120 7.55 -4.90 -14.37
CA MET A 120 7.23 -6.30 -14.69
C MET A 120 7.20 -7.17 -13.44
N ASP A 121 8.07 -6.92 -12.48
CA ASP A 121 8.04 -7.59 -11.19
C ASP A 121 6.66 -7.45 -10.51
N LYS A 122 6.12 -6.24 -10.46
CA LYS A 122 4.80 -5.99 -9.88
C LYS A 122 3.66 -6.59 -10.69
N PHE A 123 3.78 -6.65 -12.01
CA PHE A 123 2.81 -7.28 -12.88
C PHE A 123 2.74 -8.81 -12.65
N LEU A 124 3.90 -9.46 -12.49
CA LEU A 124 4.03 -10.92 -12.39
C LEU A 124 3.96 -11.47 -10.95
N THR A 125 4.12 -10.64 -9.93
CA THR A 125 4.11 -11.09 -8.53
C THR A 125 2.77 -10.85 -7.84
N ARG A 126 2.61 -11.47 -6.67
CA ARG A 126 1.44 -11.26 -5.82
C ARG A 126 1.45 -9.84 -5.25
N ASN A 127 0.33 -9.18 -5.39
CA ASN A 127 0.07 -7.84 -4.87
C ASN A 127 -1.00 -7.91 -3.78
N ALA A 128 -1.05 -6.88 -2.96
CA ALA A 128 -2.10 -6.69 -1.96
C ALA A 128 -2.51 -5.22 -1.90
N THR A 129 -3.79 -4.97 -1.67
CA THR A 129 -4.31 -3.64 -1.35
C THR A 129 -5.01 -3.68 0.00
N ILE A 130 -5.48 -2.52 0.46
CA ILE A 130 -6.25 -2.45 1.71
C ILE A 130 -7.60 -3.20 1.60
N VAL A 131 -8.12 -3.45 0.41
CA VAL A 131 -9.42 -4.10 0.18
C VAL A 131 -9.29 -5.56 -0.25
N GLU A 132 -8.10 -5.96 -0.72
CA GLU A 132 -7.84 -7.28 -1.28
C GLU A 132 -6.48 -7.80 -0.82
N SER A 133 -6.47 -8.98 -0.20
CA SER A 133 -5.29 -9.51 0.50
C SER A 133 -4.22 -10.08 -0.43
N SER A 134 -4.61 -10.57 -1.60
CA SER A 134 -3.66 -11.14 -2.56
C SER A 134 -4.29 -11.27 -3.94
N TYR A 135 -3.64 -10.69 -4.95
CA TYR A 135 -4.02 -10.83 -6.36
C TYR A 135 -2.78 -10.72 -7.25
N MET A 136 -2.90 -11.15 -8.49
CA MET A 136 -1.91 -10.92 -9.55
C MET A 136 -2.56 -10.08 -10.63
N PHE A 137 -1.87 -9.05 -11.11
CA PHE A 137 -2.45 -8.12 -12.09
C PHE A 137 -2.93 -8.84 -13.35
N TYR A 138 -2.18 -9.82 -13.85
CA TYR A 138 -2.55 -10.57 -15.05
C TYR A 138 -3.75 -11.52 -14.86
N ASN A 139 -4.22 -11.73 -13.63
CA ASN A 139 -5.41 -12.53 -13.31
C ASN A 139 -6.60 -11.67 -12.87
N THR A 140 -6.55 -10.37 -13.11
CA THR A 140 -7.63 -9.46 -12.75
C THR A 140 -8.39 -9.01 -13.99
N ASP A 141 -9.65 -8.62 -13.80
CA ASP A 141 -10.49 -7.96 -14.79
C ASP A 141 -9.92 -6.64 -15.35
N ILE A 142 -8.90 -6.08 -14.68
CA ILE A 142 -8.20 -4.87 -15.15
C ILE A 142 -7.59 -5.08 -16.53
N ILE A 143 -7.07 -6.29 -16.83
CA ILE A 143 -6.39 -6.56 -18.10
C ILE A 143 -7.32 -7.07 -19.20
N ASP A 144 -8.55 -7.47 -18.90
CA ASP A 144 -9.49 -8.01 -19.90
C ASP A 144 -9.75 -7.02 -21.05
N ASN A 145 -9.67 -5.71 -20.76
CA ASN A 145 -9.87 -4.64 -21.73
C ASN A 145 -8.69 -3.66 -21.79
N ALA A 146 -7.49 -4.08 -21.37
CA ALA A 146 -6.31 -3.24 -21.35
C ALA A 146 -5.40 -3.49 -22.56
N SER A 147 -4.75 -2.42 -23.04
CA SER A 147 -3.60 -2.53 -23.93
C SER A 147 -2.33 -2.46 -23.11
N ILE A 148 -1.48 -3.48 -23.23
CA ILE A 148 -0.23 -3.59 -22.47
C ILE A 148 0.92 -3.15 -23.35
N PHE A 149 1.66 -2.12 -22.92
CA PHE A 149 2.88 -1.65 -23.57
C PHE A 149 4.07 -2.04 -22.69
N ILE A 150 5.00 -2.81 -23.23
CA ILE A 150 6.20 -3.27 -22.52
C ILE A 150 7.38 -2.49 -23.07
N ASP A 151 8.04 -1.72 -22.20
CA ASP A 151 9.31 -1.07 -22.47
C ASP A 151 10.45 -2.01 -22.09
N GLU A 152 11.63 -1.84 -22.69
CA GLU A 152 12.83 -2.67 -22.44
C GLU A 152 12.56 -4.19 -22.60
N PHE A 153 12.07 -4.58 -23.77
CA PHE A 153 11.64 -5.95 -24.06
C PHE A 153 12.68 -7.03 -23.72
N ASP A 154 13.97 -6.77 -23.93
CA ASP A 154 15.04 -7.74 -23.65
C ASP A 154 15.17 -8.04 -22.16
N ALA A 155 15.15 -7.02 -21.30
CA ALA A 155 15.16 -7.20 -19.84
C ALA A 155 13.88 -7.89 -19.36
N THR A 156 12.75 -7.54 -19.95
CA THR A 156 11.45 -8.14 -19.66
C THR A 156 11.40 -9.61 -20.07
N LYS A 157 11.96 -9.96 -21.25
CA LYS A 157 12.04 -11.34 -21.75
C LYS A 157 12.83 -12.22 -20.78
N TYR A 158 13.99 -11.73 -20.28
CA TYR A 158 14.78 -12.43 -19.28
C TYR A 158 13.98 -12.73 -18.01
N THR A 159 13.27 -11.75 -17.48
CA THR A 159 12.40 -11.91 -16.31
C THR A 159 11.29 -12.94 -16.53
N LEU A 160 10.69 -12.96 -17.71
CA LEU A 160 9.63 -13.91 -18.08
C LEU A 160 10.15 -15.34 -18.25
N GLU A 161 11.33 -15.49 -18.86
CA GLU A 161 11.87 -16.83 -19.19
C GLU A 161 12.59 -17.50 -18.02
N TYR A 162 13.25 -16.74 -17.14
CA TYR A 162 14.18 -17.28 -16.16
C TYR A 162 13.79 -17.11 -14.69
N ASP A 163 13.04 -16.05 -14.34
CA ASP A 163 12.85 -15.74 -12.93
C ASP A 163 11.45 -16.08 -12.38
N LYS A 164 10.40 -16.13 -13.20
CA LYS A 164 9.04 -15.99 -12.65
C LYS A 164 7.92 -16.82 -13.25
N LEU A 165 8.14 -17.60 -14.29
CA LEU A 165 7.11 -18.54 -14.73
C LEU A 165 7.18 -19.81 -13.88
N PRO A 166 6.12 -20.16 -13.13
CA PRO A 166 6.04 -21.49 -12.54
C PRO A 166 5.99 -22.53 -13.67
N VAL A 167 6.90 -23.49 -13.62
CA VAL A 167 6.87 -24.72 -14.44
C VAL A 167 5.68 -25.55 -14.01
#